data_fb3156a27bd215b6268e5faae27b977f
#
_entry.id   fb3156a27bd215b6268e5faae27b977f
#
_cell.length_a   1.000
_cell.length_b   1.000
_cell.length_c   1.000
_cell.angle_alpha   90.00
_cell.angle_beta   90.00
_cell.angle_gamma   90.00
#
_symmetry.space_group_name_H-M   'P 1'
#
loop_
_entity.id
_entity.type
_entity.pdbx_description
1 polymer ?
#
loop_
_entity_poly.entity_id
_entity_poly.type
_entity_poly.pdbx_seq_one_letter_code
_entity_poly.pdbx_strand_id
1 'polypeptide(L)'
;LAQIEELGDLVGFPVRQFQMYKEKTIPVKKLDSLGMVTATQRAAGNSLANLNTPTTKKVGMWVDELAVQEYLKNGYKMTGKNRMSYCAPEWIADAKAGGILLLDDWNRADTRFIQAVMELIDRQSYISWTLPKDWHIILTANPDNGDYMVNSVDSAQKTRYVTANLKFDVNVWAQWAESANIDTRCINFLLLHPELVTQ
;
A
#
# COMPACT_ATOMS: atom_id res chain seq x y z
N LEU A 1 -11.35 2.88 11.96
CA LEU A 1 -9.88 3.10 12.10
C LEU A 1 -9.41 3.40 13.52
N ALA A 2 -10.23 3.19 14.52
CA ALA A 2 -9.83 3.22 15.93
C ALA A 2 -8.83 2.10 16.32
N GLN A 3 -8.16 1.50 15.35
CA GLN A 3 -7.30 0.32 15.54
C GLN A 3 -5.82 0.55 15.20
N ILE A 4 -5.47 1.71 14.67
CA ILE A 4 -4.06 2.06 14.41
C ILE A 4 -3.65 3.04 15.51
N GLU A 5 -3.18 2.52 16.63
CA GLU A 5 -2.74 3.31 17.79
C GLU A 5 -1.24 3.62 17.72
N GLU A 6 -0.49 2.73 17.07
CA GLU A 6 0.97 2.84 16.97
C GLU A 6 1.45 2.71 15.52
N LEU A 7 2.66 3.24 15.28
CA LEU A 7 3.32 3.10 13.96
C LEU A 7 3.47 1.62 13.56
N GLY A 8 3.61 0.71 14.51
CA GLY A 8 3.68 -0.74 14.29
C GLY A 8 2.46 -1.31 13.58
N ASP A 9 1.27 -0.80 13.87
CA ASP A 9 0.02 -1.23 13.26
C ASP A 9 -0.05 -0.88 11.76
N LEU A 10 0.64 0.19 11.35
CA LEU A 10 0.78 0.58 9.95
C LEU A 10 1.91 -0.18 9.26
N VAL A 11 3.05 -0.36 9.94
CA VAL A 11 4.24 -1.02 9.38
C VAL A 11 4.02 -2.50 9.16
N GLY A 12 3.28 -3.14 10.04
CA GLY A 12 3.14 -4.58 10.12
C GLY A 12 4.27 -5.24 10.94
N PHE A 13 4.27 -6.57 10.98
CA PHE A 13 5.17 -7.35 11.81
C PHE A 13 6.49 -7.68 11.07
N PRO A 14 7.67 -7.49 11.69
CA PRO A 14 8.94 -7.83 11.06
C PRO A 14 9.10 -9.34 10.91
N VAL A 15 9.49 -9.78 9.71
CA VAL A 15 9.77 -11.17 9.37
C VAL A 15 11.14 -11.30 8.75
N ARG A 16 11.79 -12.44 9.00
CA ARG A 16 13.06 -12.78 8.38
C ARG A 16 12.81 -13.53 7.09
N GLN A 17 13.42 -13.07 6.00
CA GLN A 17 13.36 -13.72 4.69
C GLN A 17 14.73 -14.25 4.28
N PHE A 18 14.72 -15.40 3.63
CA PHE A 18 15.88 -16.04 3.03
C PHE A 18 15.79 -16.02 1.52
N GLN A 19 16.91 -15.73 0.87
CA GLN A 19 16.95 -15.84 -0.58
C GLN A 19 17.14 -17.29 -0.99
N MET A 20 16.18 -17.81 -1.73
CA MET A 20 16.22 -19.17 -2.29
C MET A 20 16.26 -19.09 -3.81
N TYR A 21 16.79 -20.12 -4.45
CA TYR A 21 16.82 -20.24 -5.90
C TYR A 21 16.52 -21.65 -6.35
N LYS A 22 15.95 -21.77 -7.53
CA LYS A 22 15.80 -23.03 -8.25
C LYS A 22 16.42 -22.90 -9.62
N GLU A 23 17.17 -23.92 -10.02
CA GLU A 23 17.75 -24.00 -11.34
C GLU A 23 16.66 -24.42 -12.32
N LYS A 24 16.37 -23.57 -13.29
CA LYS A 24 15.43 -23.86 -14.35
C LYS A 24 16.21 -24.03 -15.65
N THR A 25 16.13 -25.23 -16.21
CA THR A 25 16.69 -25.49 -17.54
C THR A 25 15.79 -24.84 -18.59
N ILE A 26 16.33 -23.88 -19.32
CA ILE A 26 15.61 -23.25 -20.43
C ILE A 26 15.82 -24.14 -21.64
N PRO A 27 14.75 -24.68 -22.25
CA PRO A 27 14.89 -25.48 -23.47
C PRO A 27 15.51 -24.61 -24.57
N VAL A 28 16.41 -25.20 -25.29
CA VAL A 28 17.00 -24.56 -26.50
C VAL A 28 15.83 -24.17 -27.41
N LYS A 29 15.74 -22.87 -27.77
CA LYS A 29 14.83 -22.48 -28.83
C LYS A 29 15.26 -23.24 -30.08
N LYS A 30 14.36 -24.08 -30.62
CA LYS A 30 14.56 -24.71 -31.93
C LYS A 30 14.93 -23.59 -32.91
N LEU A 31 16.02 -23.76 -33.63
CA LEU A 31 16.28 -22.94 -34.81
C LEU A 31 15.01 -22.94 -35.65
N ASP A 32 14.58 -21.78 -36.11
CA ASP A 32 13.52 -21.65 -37.07
C ASP A 32 13.84 -22.58 -38.24
N SER A 33 12.85 -23.03 -38.94
CA SER A 33 12.89 -24.06 -40.00
C SER A 33 13.93 -23.81 -41.12
N LEU A 34 14.59 -22.65 -41.12
CA LEU A 34 15.62 -22.20 -42.05
C LEU A 34 17.07 -22.23 -41.50
N GLY A 35 17.27 -22.58 -40.22
CA GLY A 35 18.62 -22.68 -39.63
C GLY A 35 19.40 -21.36 -39.55
N MET A 36 18.77 -20.22 -39.74
CA MET A 36 19.43 -18.91 -39.71
C MET A 36 19.56 -18.33 -38.29
N VAL A 37 20.79 -18.04 -37.92
CA VAL A 37 21.11 -17.27 -36.70
C VAL A 37 20.79 -15.80 -36.94
N THR A 38 19.97 -15.17 -36.09
CA THR A 38 19.63 -13.77 -36.24
C THR A 38 20.86 -12.89 -36.08
N ALA A 39 20.87 -11.69 -36.72
CA ALA A 39 21.96 -10.73 -36.64
C ALA A 39 22.36 -10.36 -35.21
N THR A 40 21.39 -10.31 -34.32
CA THR A 40 21.57 -10.04 -32.88
C THR A 40 22.35 -11.14 -32.17
N GLN A 41 22.15 -12.40 -32.54
CA GLN A 41 22.87 -13.55 -31.97
C GLN A 41 24.32 -13.62 -32.47
N ARG A 42 24.58 -13.15 -33.67
CA ARG A 42 25.96 -13.06 -34.24
C ARG A 42 26.76 -11.95 -33.57
N ALA A 43 26.13 -10.80 -33.28
CA ALA A 43 26.76 -9.67 -32.59
C ALA A 43 27.17 -10.00 -31.14
N ALA A 44 26.51 -10.98 -30.51
CA ALA A 44 26.84 -11.44 -29.14
C ALA A 44 27.99 -12.45 -29.08
N GLY A 45 28.65 -12.79 -30.20
CA GLY A 45 29.81 -13.69 -30.22
C GLY A 45 29.49 -15.16 -29.94
N ASN A 46 28.23 -15.56 -29.99
CA ASN A 46 27.81 -16.94 -29.75
C ASN A 46 28.11 -17.82 -30.95
N SER A 47 29.03 -18.77 -30.81
CA SER A 47 29.25 -19.82 -31.83
C SER A 47 28.04 -20.77 -31.88
N LEU A 48 27.81 -21.36 -33.06
CA LEU A 48 26.73 -22.36 -33.26
C LEU A 48 26.77 -23.53 -32.25
N ALA A 49 27.95 -23.85 -31.73
CA ALA A 49 28.12 -24.88 -30.69
C ALA A 49 27.47 -24.53 -29.35
N ASN A 50 27.38 -23.22 -29.02
CA ASN A 50 26.78 -22.76 -27.77
C ASN A 50 25.26 -22.66 -27.82
N LEU A 51 24.65 -22.75 -29.01
CA LEU A 51 23.20 -22.67 -29.18
C LEU A 51 22.48 -24.00 -28.83
N ASN A 52 23.20 -25.10 -28.81
CA ASN A 52 22.67 -26.44 -28.55
C ASN A 52 22.85 -26.89 -27.08
N THR A 53 23.49 -26.11 -26.24
CA THR A 53 23.63 -26.43 -24.81
C THR A 53 22.44 -25.87 -24.01
N PRO A 54 21.76 -26.67 -23.21
CA PRO A 54 20.69 -26.19 -22.35
C PRO A 54 21.26 -25.19 -21.34
N THR A 55 20.72 -23.96 -21.36
CA THR A 55 21.17 -22.91 -20.43
C THR A 55 20.39 -23.03 -19.13
N THR A 56 21.11 -23.20 -18.03
CA THR A 56 20.50 -23.24 -16.70
C THR A 56 20.43 -21.82 -16.13
N LYS A 57 19.23 -21.32 -15.91
CA LYS A 57 19.01 -20.03 -15.26
C LYS A 57 18.61 -20.23 -13.79
N LYS A 58 19.29 -19.49 -12.90
CA LYS A 58 18.90 -19.44 -11.49
C LYS A 58 17.76 -18.43 -11.33
N VAL A 59 16.60 -18.91 -10.92
CA VAL A 59 15.46 -18.08 -10.57
C VAL A 59 15.45 -17.95 -9.05
N GLY A 60 15.78 -16.76 -8.55
CA GLY A 60 15.83 -16.45 -7.12
C GLY A 60 14.53 -15.81 -6.65
N MET A 61 14.15 -16.10 -5.40
CA MET A 61 13.02 -15.49 -4.71
C MET A 61 13.34 -15.32 -3.24
N TRP A 62 12.61 -14.42 -2.58
CA TRP A 62 12.68 -14.26 -1.14
C TRP A 62 11.54 -15.03 -0.50
N VAL A 63 11.84 -15.79 0.53
CA VAL A 63 10.92 -16.71 1.20
C VAL A 63 10.99 -16.45 2.71
N ASP A 64 9.86 -16.38 3.36
CA ASP A 64 9.76 -16.20 4.80
C ASP A 64 10.30 -17.43 5.54
N GLU A 65 10.89 -17.20 6.71
CA GLU A 65 11.56 -18.26 7.51
C GLU A 65 10.66 -19.47 7.73
N LEU A 66 9.38 -19.26 8.00
CA LEU A 66 8.40 -20.32 8.22
C LEU A 66 8.18 -21.22 7.01
N ALA A 67 8.29 -20.68 5.79
CA ALA A 67 8.07 -21.40 4.55
C ALA A 67 9.35 -22.07 4.00
N VAL A 68 10.52 -21.76 4.53
CA VAL A 68 11.82 -22.27 4.01
C VAL A 68 11.83 -23.78 3.89
N GLN A 69 11.31 -24.53 4.86
CA GLN A 69 11.33 -26.00 4.86
C GLN A 69 10.50 -26.58 3.71
N GLU A 70 9.38 -25.95 3.39
CA GLU A 70 8.54 -26.37 2.25
C GLU A 70 9.26 -26.15 0.92
N TYR A 71 9.91 -25.00 0.76
CA TYR A 71 10.66 -24.72 -0.47
C TYR A 71 11.87 -25.62 -0.64
N LEU A 72 12.56 -26.00 0.45
CA LEU A 72 13.66 -26.98 0.41
C LEU A 72 13.15 -28.35 -0.07
N LYS A 73 11.99 -28.81 0.43
CA LYS A 73 11.34 -30.06 -0.04
C LYS A 73 11.00 -30.00 -1.53
N ASN A 74 10.64 -28.81 -2.04
CA ASN A 74 10.32 -28.57 -3.46
C ASN A 74 11.57 -28.38 -4.34
N GLY A 75 12.78 -28.64 -3.82
CA GLY A 75 14.03 -28.61 -4.58
C GLY A 75 14.65 -27.24 -4.77
N TYR A 76 14.25 -26.25 -3.96
CA TYR A 76 14.93 -24.96 -3.91
C TYR A 76 16.19 -25.06 -3.02
N LYS A 77 17.17 -24.23 -3.33
CA LYS A 77 18.44 -24.14 -2.58
C LYS A 77 18.59 -22.74 -1.98
N MET A 78 19.17 -22.65 -0.83
CA MET A 78 19.49 -21.37 -0.18
C MET A 78 20.72 -20.72 -0.80
N THR A 79 20.69 -19.39 -0.97
CA THR A 79 21.86 -18.61 -1.42
C THR A 79 22.77 -18.20 -0.26
N GLY A 80 22.32 -18.34 0.99
CA GLY A 80 22.98 -17.83 2.20
C GLY A 80 22.66 -16.37 2.54
N LYS A 81 21.97 -15.65 1.64
CA LYS A 81 21.54 -14.26 1.92
C LYS A 81 20.23 -14.26 2.68
N ASN A 82 20.14 -13.34 3.63
CA ASN A 82 18.89 -13.05 4.36
C ASN A 82 18.63 -11.55 4.40
N ARG A 83 17.37 -11.19 4.66
CA ARG A 83 16.94 -9.81 4.87
C ARG A 83 15.79 -9.76 5.88
N MET A 84 15.57 -8.61 6.46
CA MET A 84 14.33 -8.31 7.16
C MET A 84 13.30 -7.79 6.17
N SER A 85 12.07 -8.23 6.31
CA SER A 85 10.88 -7.73 5.61
C SER A 85 9.78 -7.50 6.63
N TYR A 86 8.62 -7.02 6.22
CA TYR A 86 7.47 -6.84 7.09
C TYR A 86 6.27 -7.54 6.46
N CYS A 87 5.52 -8.28 7.25
CA CYS A 87 4.21 -8.77 6.85
C CYS A 87 3.26 -7.59 6.71
N ALA A 88 2.38 -7.64 5.73
CA ALA A 88 1.29 -6.68 5.67
C ALA A 88 0.44 -6.77 6.95
N PRO A 89 -0.05 -5.63 7.50
CA PRO A 89 -1.02 -5.65 8.58
C PRO A 89 -2.27 -6.46 8.21
N GLU A 90 -2.95 -7.02 9.21
CA GLU A 90 -4.11 -7.89 9.00
C GLU A 90 -5.21 -7.20 8.16
N TRP A 91 -5.45 -5.91 8.41
CA TRP A 91 -6.47 -5.13 7.71
C TRP A 91 -6.22 -4.97 6.21
N ILE A 92 -4.99 -5.24 5.72
CA ILE A 92 -4.62 -5.17 4.29
C ILE A 92 -4.24 -6.54 3.72
N ALA A 93 -3.82 -7.50 4.55
CA ALA A 93 -3.26 -8.77 4.11
C ALA A 93 -4.21 -9.57 3.19
N ASP A 94 -5.50 -9.55 3.50
CA ASP A 94 -6.56 -10.24 2.74
C ASP A 94 -7.44 -9.28 1.93
N ALA A 95 -7.02 -8.02 1.81
CA ALA A 95 -7.80 -6.99 1.14
C ALA A 95 -7.87 -7.22 -0.37
N LYS A 96 -9.07 -7.09 -0.91
CA LYS A 96 -9.33 -7.21 -2.35
C LYS A 96 -9.08 -5.86 -3.05
N ALA A 97 -9.04 -5.88 -4.39
CA ALA A 97 -9.01 -4.67 -5.18
C ALA A 97 -10.28 -3.82 -4.94
N GLY A 98 -10.10 -2.50 -4.97
CA GLY A 98 -11.18 -1.53 -4.75
C GLY A 98 -11.56 -1.36 -3.28
N GLY A 99 -10.98 -0.37 -2.60
CA GLY A 99 -11.24 -0.08 -1.21
C GLY A 99 -10.92 1.36 -0.83
N ILE A 100 -11.27 1.73 0.39
CA ILE A 100 -10.98 3.04 0.96
C ILE A 100 -10.19 2.83 2.26
N LEU A 101 -9.02 3.44 2.34
CA LEU A 101 -8.28 3.61 3.59
C LEU A 101 -8.62 4.98 4.16
N LEU A 102 -9.46 5.00 5.19
CA LEU A 102 -9.77 6.23 5.91
C LEU A 102 -8.84 6.37 7.11
N LEU A 103 -8.08 7.46 7.15
CA LEU A 103 -7.26 7.86 8.29
C LEU A 103 -7.91 9.09 8.93
N ASP A 104 -8.63 8.84 10.00
CA ASP A 104 -9.41 9.86 10.70
C ASP A 104 -8.53 10.63 11.68
N ASP A 105 -8.71 11.96 11.76
CA ASP A 105 -7.94 12.86 12.62
C ASP A 105 -6.41 12.73 12.46
N TRP A 106 -5.94 12.46 11.25
CA TRP A 106 -4.55 12.09 10.99
C TRP A 106 -3.52 13.14 11.46
N ASN A 107 -3.88 14.42 11.48
CA ASN A 107 -3.00 15.49 11.93
C ASN A 107 -2.87 15.60 13.47
N ARG A 108 -3.55 14.73 14.21
CA ARG A 108 -3.36 14.55 15.67
C ARG A 108 -2.37 13.45 15.99
N ALA A 109 -1.97 12.68 15.01
CA ALA A 109 -1.04 11.58 15.18
C ALA A 109 0.39 12.05 15.44
N ASP A 110 1.24 11.14 15.92
CA ASP A 110 2.67 11.38 16.06
C ASP A 110 3.32 11.74 14.71
N THR A 111 4.34 12.58 14.75
CA THR A 111 5.05 13.05 13.54
C THR A 111 5.61 11.90 12.70
N ARG A 112 6.05 10.80 13.31
CA ARG A 112 6.56 9.63 12.60
C ARG A 112 5.44 8.93 11.82
N PHE A 113 4.25 8.86 12.42
CA PHE A 113 3.07 8.32 11.74
C PHE A 113 2.68 9.19 10.55
N ILE A 114 2.65 10.50 10.72
CA ILE A 114 2.37 11.45 9.63
C ILE A 114 3.36 11.26 8.46
N GLN A 115 4.66 11.10 8.76
CA GLN A 115 5.68 10.84 7.74
C GLN A 115 5.45 9.50 7.02
N ALA A 116 5.09 8.44 7.74
CA ALA A 116 4.77 7.15 7.16
C ALA A 116 3.55 7.20 6.23
N VAL A 117 2.52 7.94 6.64
CA VAL A 117 1.32 8.18 5.81
C VAL A 117 1.67 8.95 4.54
N MET A 118 2.56 9.95 4.60
CA MET A 118 3.03 10.67 3.41
C MET A 118 3.71 9.73 2.41
N GLU A 119 4.58 8.82 2.89
CA GLU A 119 5.22 7.82 2.02
C GLU A 119 4.19 6.87 1.40
N LEU A 120 3.21 6.43 2.19
CA LEU A 120 2.14 5.57 1.72
C LEU A 120 1.30 6.24 0.62
N ILE A 121 1.00 7.52 0.75
CA ILE A 121 0.24 8.28 -0.24
C ILE A 121 1.03 8.44 -1.54
N ASP A 122 2.30 8.80 -1.45
CA ASP A 122 3.15 9.02 -2.62
C ASP A 122 3.39 7.73 -3.42
N ARG A 123 3.55 6.61 -2.76
CA ARG A 123 4.00 5.35 -3.37
C ARG A 123 2.93 4.28 -3.46
N GLN A 124 1.79 4.47 -2.81
CA GLN A 124 0.77 3.42 -2.62
C GLN A 124 1.36 2.15 -1.98
N SER A 125 2.49 2.31 -1.28
CA SER A 125 3.22 1.23 -0.62
C SER A 125 3.97 1.77 0.59
N TYR A 126 4.15 0.91 1.59
CA TYR A 126 4.93 1.26 2.75
C TYR A 126 5.86 0.09 3.13
N ILE A 127 7.16 0.36 3.17
CA ILE A 127 8.25 -0.60 3.44
C ILE A 127 8.16 -1.85 2.55
N SER A 128 7.41 -2.89 2.97
CA SER A 128 7.38 -4.21 2.31
C SER A 128 6.02 -4.58 1.74
N TRP A 129 4.99 -3.80 1.98
CA TRP A 129 3.64 -4.07 1.49
C TRP A 129 3.11 -2.93 0.62
N THR A 130 2.15 -3.24 -0.20
CA THR A 130 1.57 -2.32 -1.17
C THR A 130 0.05 -2.35 -1.04
N LEU A 131 -0.59 -1.18 -1.13
CA LEU A 131 -2.05 -1.11 -1.20
C LEU A 131 -2.53 -1.90 -2.42
N PRO A 132 -3.63 -2.65 -2.30
CA PRO A 132 -4.21 -3.32 -3.43
C PRO A 132 -4.66 -2.31 -4.49
N LYS A 133 -4.80 -2.80 -5.72
CA LYS A 133 -5.22 -1.98 -6.85
C LYS A 133 -6.56 -1.28 -6.58
N ASP A 134 -6.68 -0.03 -7.05
CA ASP A 134 -7.90 0.78 -6.98
C ASP A 134 -8.33 1.09 -5.52
N TRP A 135 -7.38 1.17 -4.60
CA TRP A 135 -7.59 1.71 -3.26
C TRP A 135 -7.38 3.22 -3.25
N HIS A 136 -8.23 3.92 -2.51
CA HIS A 136 -8.14 5.35 -2.30
C HIS A 136 -7.86 5.65 -0.83
N ILE A 137 -7.00 6.63 -0.57
CA ILE A 137 -6.69 7.08 0.78
C ILE A 137 -7.46 8.37 1.02
N ILE A 138 -8.24 8.41 2.09
CA ILE A 138 -8.98 9.58 2.56
C ILE A 138 -8.44 9.94 3.95
N LEU A 139 -8.11 11.21 4.12
CA LEU A 139 -7.63 11.76 5.38
C LEU A 139 -8.67 12.76 5.90
N THR A 140 -9.00 12.69 7.18
CA THR A 140 -9.69 13.77 7.86
C THR A 140 -8.73 14.52 8.77
N ALA A 141 -8.92 15.80 8.91
CA ALA A 141 -8.06 16.66 9.73
C ALA A 141 -8.89 17.72 10.42
N ASN A 142 -8.52 18.06 11.63
CA ASN A 142 -9.06 19.22 12.33
C ASN A 142 -8.30 20.49 11.91
N PRO A 143 -8.98 21.64 11.89
CA PRO A 143 -8.34 22.91 11.57
C PRO A 143 -7.28 23.29 12.62
N ASP A 144 -6.19 23.91 12.16
CA ASP A 144 -5.13 24.47 13.01
C ASP A 144 -5.47 25.95 13.34
N ASN A 145 -6.50 26.12 14.16
CA ASN A 145 -7.01 27.43 14.57
C ASN A 145 -6.78 27.70 16.07
N GLY A 146 -6.08 26.80 16.76
CA GLY A 146 -5.79 26.88 18.20
C GLY A 146 -6.81 26.19 19.10
N ASP A 147 -7.96 25.74 18.57
CA ASP A 147 -8.99 25.03 19.35
C ASP A 147 -8.65 23.55 19.52
N TYR A 148 -7.77 23.02 18.65
CA TYR A 148 -7.38 21.61 18.64
C TYR A 148 -5.87 21.47 18.80
N MET A 149 -5.45 20.45 19.55
CA MET A 149 -4.03 20.04 19.59
C MET A 149 -3.72 19.22 18.34
N VAL A 150 -3.25 19.89 17.29
CA VAL A 150 -2.94 19.29 15.99
C VAL A 150 -1.54 19.67 15.53
N ASN A 151 -0.94 18.84 14.70
CA ASN A 151 0.28 19.20 13.99
C ASN A 151 -0.07 20.06 12.78
N SER A 152 0.66 21.15 12.60
CA SER A 152 0.52 22.01 11.41
C SER A 152 0.87 21.23 10.15
N VAL A 153 -0.01 21.30 9.18
CA VAL A 153 0.21 20.67 7.86
C VAL A 153 1.04 21.62 7.00
N ASP A 154 2.26 21.23 6.68
CA ASP A 154 3.17 22.04 5.87
C ASP A 154 2.80 22.07 4.38
N SER A 155 3.49 22.92 3.60
CA SER A 155 3.23 23.04 2.16
C SER A 155 3.57 21.78 1.38
N ALA A 156 4.60 21.02 1.79
CA ALA A 156 4.98 19.77 1.13
C ALA A 156 3.93 18.68 1.33
N GLN A 157 3.29 18.68 2.48
CA GLN A 157 2.14 17.79 2.75
C GLN A 157 0.93 18.20 1.90
N LYS A 158 0.57 19.48 1.93
CA LYS A 158 -0.61 20.01 1.20
C LYS A 158 -0.56 19.74 -0.31
N THR A 159 0.63 19.74 -0.91
CA THR A 159 0.78 19.46 -2.35
C THR A 159 0.48 18.02 -2.76
N ARG A 160 0.42 17.09 -1.78
CA ARG A 160 0.12 15.67 -2.03
C ARG A 160 -1.35 15.34 -1.96
N TYR A 161 -2.18 16.27 -1.50
CA TYR A 161 -3.61 16.03 -1.25
C TYR A 161 -4.50 16.91 -2.12
N VAL A 162 -5.64 16.38 -2.45
CA VAL A 162 -6.78 17.21 -2.86
C VAL A 162 -7.55 17.58 -1.60
N THR A 163 -7.45 18.86 -1.20
CA THR A 163 -8.04 19.34 0.06
C THR A 163 -9.44 19.92 -0.21
N ALA A 164 -10.41 19.49 0.58
CA ALA A 164 -11.75 20.06 0.63
C ALA A 164 -12.07 20.49 2.06
N ASN A 165 -12.49 21.74 2.23
CA ASN A 165 -12.96 22.23 3.53
C ASN A 165 -14.46 21.95 3.65
N LEU A 166 -14.81 21.12 4.64
CA LEU A 166 -16.21 20.84 4.97
C LEU A 166 -16.72 21.97 5.88
N LYS A 167 -17.84 22.56 5.50
CA LYS A 167 -18.57 23.52 6.34
C LYS A 167 -19.91 22.91 6.69
N PHE A 168 -20.30 23.07 7.95
CA PHE A 168 -21.61 22.67 8.39
C PHE A 168 -22.67 23.61 7.78
N ASP A 169 -23.75 23.02 7.24
CA ASP A 169 -24.92 23.73 6.78
C ASP A 169 -26.16 23.12 7.44
N VAL A 170 -26.85 23.91 8.24
CA VAL A 170 -28.01 23.45 9.01
C VAL A 170 -29.17 22.99 8.15
N ASN A 171 -29.34 23.57 6.96
CA ASN A 171 -30.42 23.16 6.05
C ASN A 171 -30.14 21.82 5.40
N VAL A 172 -28.88 21.60 4.99
CA VAL A 172 -28.44 20.29 4.46
C VAL A 172 -28.54 19.22 5.54
N TRP A 173 -28.13 19.56 6.76
CA TRP A 173 -28.28 18.66 7.90
C TRP A 173 -29.76 18.33 8.19
N ALA A 174 -30.66 19.31 8.15
CA ALA A 174 -32.09 19.11 8.39
C ALA A 174 -32.71 18.15 7.38
N GLN A 175 -32.38 18.27 6.07
CA GLN A 175 -32.84 17.34 5.05
C GLN A 175 -32.37 15.90 5.32
N TRP A 176 -31.13 15.73 5.72
CA TRP A 176 -30.62 14.42 6.14
C TRP A 176 -31.33 13.92 7.39
N ALA A 177 -31.51 14.78 8.41
CA ALA A 177 -32.13 14.44 9.68
C ALA A 177 -33.60 13.98 9.50
N GLU A 178 -34.33 14.59 8.58
CA GLU A 178 -35.68 14.13 8.20
C GLU A 178 -35.63 12.71 7.63
N SER A 179 -34.71 12.45 6.70
CA SER A 179 -34.54 11.12 6.10
C SER A 179 -34.09 10.06 7.11
N ALA A 180 -33.35 10.47 8.14
CA ALA A 180 -32.88 9.63 9.23
C ALA A 180 -33.89 9.46 10.39
N ASN A 181 -35.13 10.03 10.24
CA ASN A 181 -36.16 10.03 11.27
C ASN A 181 -35.73 10.63 12.62
N ILE A 182 -34.90 11.66 12.59
CA ILE A 182 -34.57 12.43 13.80
C ILE A 182 -35.83 13.18 14.28
N ASP A 183 -35.98 13.31 15.61
CA ASP A 183 -37.12 14.00 16.20
C ASP A 183 -37.29 15.40 15.62
N THR A 184 -38.46 15.70 15.06
CA THR A 184 -38.79 16.97 14.41
C THR A 184 -38.58 18.19 15.35
N ARG A 185 -38.71 17.99 16.66
CA ARG A 185 -38.43 19.06 17.62
C ARG A 185 -36.96 19.45 17.64
N CYS A 186 -36.04 18.49 17.49
CA CYS A 186 -34.61 18.75 17.39
C CYS A 186 -34.29 19.47 16.07
N ILE A 187 -34.90 19.04 14.96
CA ILE A 187 -34.70 19.66 13.65
C ILE A 187 -35.17 21.11 13.69
N ASN A 188 -36.38 21.35 14.17
CA ASN A 188 -36.93 22.72 14.26
C ASN A 188 -36.13 23.59 15.22
N PHE A 189 -35.65 23.06 16.33
CA PHE A 189 -34.81 23.80 17.27
C PHE A 189 -33.52 24.30 16.62
N LEU A 190 -32.81 23.43 15.89
CA LEU A 190 -31.54 23.81 15.24
C LEU A 190 -31.77 24.74 14.03
N LEU A 191 -32.88 24.60 13.31
CA LEU A 191 -33.26 25.54 12.24
C LEU A 191 -33.58 26.93 12.79
N LEU A 192 -34.16 27.03 13.99
CA LEU A 192 -34.46 28.30 14.63
C LEU A 192 -33.24 28.93 15.32
N HIS A 193 -32.25 28.11 15.67
CA HIS A 193 -31.03 28.52 16.40
C HIS A 193 -29.76 28.07 15.68
N PRO A 194 -29.53 28.51 14.41
CA PRO A 194 -28.36 28.08 13.65
C PRO A 194 -27.04 28.52 14.30
N GLU A 195 -27.05 29.57 15.10
CA GLU A 195 -25.88 30.07 15.83
C GLU A 195 -25.29 29.07 16.83
N LEU A 196 -26.08 28.07 17.26
CA LEU A 196 -25.59 27.05 18.19
C LEU A 196 -24.73 25.96 17.53
N VAL A 197 -24.74 25.91 16.19
CA VAL A 197 -24.02 24.88 15.41
C VAL A 197 -23.00 25.46 14.43
N THR A 198 -22.89 26.77 14.37
CA THR A 198 -21.98 27.51 13.45
C THR A 198 -20.84 28.22 14.18
N GLN A 199 -20.38 27.69 15.31
CA GLN A 199 -19.21 28.23 16.01
C GLN A 199 -17.91 27.84 15.36
#